data_5fe5e0f31c274fff7c99ac4b869820f7
#
_entry.id   5fe5e0f31c274fff7c99ac4b869820f7
#
_cell.length_a   1.000
_cell.length_b   1.000
_cell.length_c   1.000
_cell.angle_alpha   90.00
_cell.angle_beta   90.00
_cell.angle_gamma   90.00
#
_symmetry.space_group_name_H-M   'P 1'
#
loop_
_entity.id
_entity.type
_entity.pdbx_description
1 polymer ?
#
loop_
_entity_poly.entity_id
_entity_poly.type
_entity_poly.pdbx_seq_one_letter_code
_entity_poly.pdbx_strand_id
1 'polypeptide(L)'
;MKIRVGMGYDVHRLVEGRDLWLGGVRIEHTAGLLGHSDADVLIHALCDALLGAANMRDIGYHFPDTAGEYAGIDSKILLRKVVALLAEKGYRIGNTDMTICAERPKLNPHIPAMKEALAACMGIDIDEISIKATTTEKLGFTGREEGISAYAVVLIEK
;
A
#
# COMPACT_ATOMS: atom_id res chain seq x y z
N MET A 1 -11.38 -25.35 -4.41
CA MET A 1 -10.89 -23.95 -4.41
C MET A 1 -11.21 -23.31 -3.07
N LYS A 2 -10.24 -22.66 -2.48
CA LYS A 2 -10.42 -21.89 -1.25
C LYS A 2 -10.20 -20.41 -1.57
N ILE A 3 -11.22 -19.60 -1.34
CA ILE A 3 -11.20 -18.16 -1.59
C ILE A 3 -11.20 -17.43 -0.25
N ARG A 4 -10.34 -16.43 -0.11
CA ARG A 4 -10.25 -15.61 1.09
C ARG A 4 -10.17 -14.13 0.71
N VAL A 5 -10.79 -13.30 1.54
CA VAL A 5 -10.69 -11.85 1.41
C VAL A 5 -9.89 -11.28 2.57
N GLY A 6 -9.21 -10.17 2.32
CA GLY A 6 -8.51 -9.42 3.35
C GLY A 6 -8.71 -7.94 3.13
N MET A 7 -8.65 -7.18 4.21
CA MET A 7 -8.77 -5.73 4.19
C MET A 7 -7.61 -5.13 4.96
N GLY A 8 -7.00 -4.08 4.41
CA GLY A 8 -5.94 -3.34 5.05
C GLY A 8 -6.25 -1.85 5.09
N TYR A 9 -5.74 -1.19 6.10
CA TYR A 9 -5.82 0.26 6.27
C TYR A 9 -4.49 0.75 6.80
N ASP A 10 -4.02 1.89 6.27
CA ASP A 10 -2.84 2.55 6.81
C ASP A 10 -2.98 4.07 6.68
N VAL A 11 -2.24 4.80 7.49
CA VAL A 11 -2.23 6.25 7.50
C VAL A 11 -0.84 6.74 7.90
N HIS A 12 -0.34 7.76 7.20
CA HIS A 12 0.90 8.43 7.54
C HIS A 12 0.72 9.94 7.51
N ARG A 13 1.48 10.63 8.35
CA ARG A 13 1.49 12.10 8.41
C ARG A 13 2.28 12.67 7.22
N LEU A 14 1.75 13.75 6.63
CA LEU A 14 2.48 14.56 5.64
C LEU A 14 3.44 15.52 6.35
N VAL A 15 4.68 15.54 5.92
CA VAL A 15 5.69 16.47 6.43
C VAL A 15 6.50 17.05 5.26
N GLU A 16 6.89 18.30 5.38
CA GLU A 16 7.74 18.94 4.38
C GLU A 16 9.13 18.32 4.37
N GLY A 17 9.77 18.33 3.20
CA GLY A 17 11.15 17.88 3.04
C GLY A 17 11.35 16.38 2.89
N ARG A 18 10.27 15.60 2.82
CA ARG A 18 10.35 14.18 2.49
C ARG A 18 9.79 13.91 1.10
N ASP A 19 10.34 12.90 0.45
CA ASP A 19 9.80 12.41 -0.81
C ASP A 19 8.45 11.73 -0.57
N LEU A 20 7.53 11.91 -1.51
CA LEU A 20 6.22 11.27 -1.47
C LEU A 20 6.25 10.01 -2.33
N TRP A 21 6.14 8.85 -1.66
CA TRP A 21 6.04 7.55 -2.31
C TRP A 21 4.62 7.00 -2.12
N LEU A 22 3.96 6.69 -3.21
CA LEU A 22 2.62 6.08 -3.22
C LEU A 22 2.52 5.03 -4.31
N GLY A 23 2.12 3.83 -3.93
CA GLY A 23 1.97 2.73 -4.89
C GLY A 23 3.26 2.35 -5.59
N GLY A 24 4.40 2.53 -4.94
CA GLY A 24 5.71 2.25 -5.49
C GLY A 24 6.24 3.31 -6.45
N VAL A 25 5.59 4.46 -6.53
CA VAL A 25 5.94 5.56 -7.43
C VAL A 25 6.27 6.80 -6.62
N ARG A 26 7.38 7.46 -6.98
CA ARG A 26 7.70 8.77 -6.41
C ARG A 26 6.88 9.83 -7.10
N ILE A 27 6.14 10.61 -6.30
CA ILE A 27 5.27 11.67 -6.80
C ILE A 27 5.86 13.02 -6.39
N GLU A 28 6.00 13.93 -7.35
CA GLU A 28 6.49 15.27 -7.06
C GLU A 28 5.45 16.04 -6.26
N HIS A 29 5.85 16.48 -5.07
CA HIS A 29 5.01 17.25 -4.17
C HIS A 29 5.89 17.96 -3.13
N THR A 30 5.35 18.98 -2.48
CA THR A 30 6.07 19.77 -1.46
C THR A 30 6.26 19.03 -0.15
N ALA A 31 5.48 17.99 0.11
CA ALA A 31 5.54 17.18 1.32
C ALA A 31 5.53 15.70 0.96
N GLY A 32 6.07 14.87 1.84
CA GLY A 32 6.03 13.42 1.75
C GLY A 32 5.52 12.80 3.03
N LEU A 33 5.34 11.50 3.03
CA LEU A 33 4.81 10.77 4.19
C LEU A 33 5.93 10.40 5.16
N LEU A 34 5.66 10.54 6.44
CA LEU A 34 6.59 10.24 7.52
C LEU A 34 6.39 8.82 8.03
N GLY A 35 7.46 8.03 8.07
CA GLY A 35 7.44 6.68 8.60
C GLY A 35 8.83 6.09 8.66
N HIS A 36 8.95 4.87 9.23
CA HIS A 36 10.22 4.16 9.38
C HIS A 36 10.81 3.73 8.03
N SER A 37 9.96 3.30 7.09
CA SER A 37 10.31 2.96 5.71
C SER A 37 10.19 4.20 4.81
N ASP A 38 9.92 4.02 3.53
CA ASP A 38 9.56 5.10 2.62
C ASP A 38 8.14 5.65 2.88
N ALA A 39 7.42 5.04 3.84
CA ALA A 39 6.06 5.42 4.26
C ALA A 39 5.02 5.35 3.14
N ASP A 40 5.20 4.41 2.18
CA ASP A 40 4.22 4.17 1.13
C ASP A 40 2.94 3.59 1.72
N VAL A 41 2.00 4.47 2.02
CA VAL A 41 0.76 4.10 2.73
C VAL A 41 -0.10 3.13 1.92
N LEU A 42 -0.05 3.19 0.59
CA LEU A 42 -0.83 2.28 -0.25
C LEU A 42 -0.26 0.86 -0.20
N ILE A 43 1.05 0.72 -0.33
CA ILE A 43 1.70 -0.59 -0.25
C ILE A 43 1.53 -1.18 1.15
N HIS A 44 1.61 -0.37 2.21
CA HIS A 44 1.41 -0.87 3.58
C HIS A 44 -0.02 -1.40 3.79
N ALA A 45 -1.03 -0.68 3.31
CA ALA A 45 -2.41 -1.16 3.37
C ALA A 45 -2.58 -2.46 2.56
N LEU A 46 -1.97 -2.54 1.39
CA LEU A 46 -2.02 -3.73 0.55
C LEU A 46 -1.36 -4.94 1.23
N CYS A 47 -0.19 -4.74 1.82
CA CYS A 47 0.51 -5.80 2.57
C CYS A 47 -0.36 -6.32 3.72
N ASP A 48 -0.98 -5.44 4.49
CA ASP A 48 -1.86 -5.84 5.58
C ASP A 48 -3.08 -6.61 5.09
N ALA A 49 -3.65 -6.19 3.96
CA ALA A 49 -4.78 -6.90 3.37
C ALA A 49 -4.38 -8.32 2.95
N LEU A 50 -3.23 -8.48 2.30
CA LEU A 50 -2.71 -9.78 1.86
C LEU A 50 -2.43 -10.70 3.05
N LEU A 51 -1.73 -10.20 4.06
CA LEU A 51 -1.42 -10.96 5.26
C LEU A 51 -2.69 -11.34 6.02
N GLY A 52 -3.62 -10.41 6.16
CA GLY A 52 -4.90 -10.66 6.82
C GLY A 52 -5.72 -11.74 6.11
N ALA A 53 -5.78 -11.71 4.78
CA ALA A 53 -6.46 -12.73 3.99
C ALA A 53 -5.90 -14.13 4.25
N ALA A 54 -4.57 -14.23 4.42
CA ALA A 54 -3.88 -15.50 4.69
C ALA A 54 -3.86 -15.89 6.18
N ASN A 55 -4.50 -15.10 7.04
CA ASN A 55 -4.46 -15.28 8.50
C ASN A 55 -3.03 -15.25 9.05
N MET A 56 -2.27 -14.24 8.59
CA MET A 56 -0.85 -14.07 8.95
C MET A 56 -0.57 -12.75 9.68
N ARG A 57 -1.61 -12.13 10.26
CA ARG A 57 -1.52 -10.87 11.02
C ARG A 57 -1.22 -9.68 10.09
N ASP A 58 -0.24 -8.87 10.42
CA ASP A 58 0.04 -7.60 9.74
C ASP A 58 1.55 -7.40 9.49
N ILE A 59 1.90 -6.31 8.82
CA ILE A 59 3.30 -6.00 8.50
C ILE A 59 4.12 -5.68 9.76
N GLY A 60 3.51 -5.10 10.78
CA GLY A 60 4.22 -4.80 12.03
C GLY A 60 4.72 -6.05 12.74
N TYR A 61 4.00 -7.15 12.61
CA TYR A 61 4.41 -8.45 13.15
C TYR A 61 5.60 -9.04 12.37
N HIS A 62 5.56 -8.98 11.04
CA HIS A 62 6.60 -9.57 10.18
C HIS A 62 7.81 -8.66 9.99
N PHE A 63 7.61 -7.34 9.98
CA PHE A 63 8.65 -6.34 9.71
C PHE A 63 8.58 -5.22 10.75
N PRO A 64 8.98 -5.50 12.01
CA PRO A 64 8.81 -4.53 13.09
C PRO A 64 9.65 -3.25 12.85
N ASP A 65 9.08 -2.09 13.20
CA ASP A 65 9.71 -0.78 13.10
C ASP A 65 11.02 -0.68 13.90
N THR A 66 11.17 -1.53 14.92
CA THR A 66 12.36 -1.56 15.76
C THR A 66 13.56 -2.24 15.08
N ALA A 67 13.34 -2.94 13.96
CA ALA A 67 14.43 -3.59 13.23
C ALA A 67 15.12 -2.58 12.31
N GLY A 68 16.38 -2.26 12.59
CA GLY A 68 17.16 -1.30 11.81
C GLY A 68 17.29 -1.65 10.33
N GLU A 69 17.22 -2.95 9.99
CA GLU A 69 17.30 -3.42 8.60
C GLU A 69 16.17 -2.90 7.71
N TYR A 70 15.03 -2.47 8.30
CA TYR A 70 13.88 -1.95 7.55
C TYR A 70 13.84 -0.42 7.52
N ALA A 71 14.80 0.27 8.14
CA ALA A 71 14.84 1.73 8.15
C ALA A 71 15.07 2.25 6.72
N GLY A 72 14.17 3.12 6.26
CA GLY A 72 14.25 3.70 4.92
C GLY A 72 14.01 2.72 3.78
N ILE A 73 13.53 1.51 4.06
CA ILE A 73 13.36 0.47 3.05
C ILE A 73 12.30 0.87 2.01
N ASP A 74 12.55 0.51 0.75
CA ASP A 74 11.56 0.58 -0.32
C ASP A 74 10.44 -0.43 -0.03
N SER A 75 9.22 0.06 0.14
CA SER A 75 8.07 -0.79 0.49
C SER A 75 7.74 -1.83 -0.58
N LYS A 76 8.22 -1.64 -1.83
CA LYS A 76 8.09 -2.69 -2.86
C LYS A 76 8.82 -3.97 -2.44
N ILE A 77 9.91 -3.85 -1.71
CA ILE A 77 10.63 -5.02 -1.16
C ILE A 77 9.77 -5.73 -0.13
N LEU A 78 9.11 -4.97 0.75
CA LEU A 78 8.18 -5.55 1.73
C LEU A 78 7.03 -6.27 1.03
N LEU A 79 6.47 -5.68 -0.01
CA LEU A 79 5.39 -6.29 -0.77
C LEU A 79 5.82 -7.62 -1.40
N ARG A 80 7.01 -7.66 -2.02
CA ARG A 80 7.55 -8.91 -2.59
C ARG A 80 7.72 -9.99 -1.53
N LYS A 81 8.18 -9.63 -0.34
CA LYS A 81 8.32 -10.58 0.78
C LYS A 81 6.96 -11.13 1.23
N VAL A 82 5.94 -10.26 1.32
CA VAL A 82 4.58 -10.67 1.67
C VAL A 82 4.01 -11.64 0.62
N VAL A 83 4.18 -11.32 -0.65
CA VAL A 83 3.74 -12.20 -1.74
C VAL A 83 4.40 -13.57 -1.65
N ALA A 84 5.70 -13.61 -1.35
CA ALA A 84 6.42 -14.86 -1.16
C ALA A 84 5.87 -15.67 0.03
N LEU A 85 5.54 -15.01 1.14
CA LEU A 85 4.92 -15.68 2.30
C LEU A 85 3.57 -16.31 1.95
N LEU A 86 2.75 -15.62 1.16
CA LEU A 86 1.49 -16.17 0.70
C LEU A 86 1.70 -17.40 -0.19
N ALA A 87 2.67 -17.31 -1.12
CA ALA A 87 3.00 -18.41 -2.02
C ALA A 87 3.46 -19.67 -1.26
N GLU A 88 4.24 -19.50 -0.20
CA GLU A 88 4.66 -20.61 0.67
C GLU A 88 3.46 -21.35 1.29
N LYS A 89 2.37 -20.63 1.56
CA LYS A 89 1.11 -21.23 2.04
C LYS A 89 0.22 -21.76 0.93
N GLY A 90 0.66 -21.66 -0.32
CA GLY A 90 -0.08 -22.12 -1.49
C GLY A 90 -1.14 -21.14 -2.00
N TYR A 91 -1.13 -19.89 -1.52
CA TYR A 91 -2.05 -18.88 -2.00
C TYR A 91 -1.50 -18.12 -3.20
N ARG A 92 -2.41 -17.76 -4.08
CA ARG A 92 -2.13 -16.81 -5.16
C ARG A 92 -3.10 -15.63 -5.05
N ILE A 93 -2.72 -14.50 -5.58
CA ILE A 93 -3.56 -13.29 -5.55
C ILE A 93 -4.53 -13.37 -6.71
N GLY A 94 -5.83 -13.23 -6.44
CA GLY A 94 -6.87 -13.15 -7.45
C GLY A 94 -6.99 -11.74 -8.00
N ASN A 95 -7.34 -10.78 -7.12
CA ASN A 95 -7.39 -9.37 -7.48
C ASN A 95 -7.25 -8.49 -6.25
N THR A 96 -7.02 -7.20 -6.50
CA THR A 96 -6.92 -6.17 -5.46
C THR A 96 -7.75 -4.96 -5.85
N ASP A 97 -8.38 -4.33 -4.86
CA ASP A 97 -9.05 -3.05 -5.02
C ASP A 97 -8.60 -2.12 -3.91
N MET A 98 -8.13 -0.93 -4.27
CA MET A 98 -7.51 0.00 -3.32
C MET A 98 -8.05 1.41 -3.50
N THR A 99 -8.10 2.15 -2.41
CA THR A 99 -8.51 3.56 -2.41
C THR A 99 -7.50 4.37 -1.63
N ILE A 100 -7.02 5.46 -2.24
CA ILE A 100 -6.15 6.43 -1.57
C ILE A 100 -6.98 7.66 -1.23
N CYS A 101 -6.94 8.08 0.03
CA CYS A 101 -7.62 9.28 0.51
C CYS A 101 -6.59 10.39 0.72
N ALA A 102 -6.59 11.37 -0.18
CA ALA A 102 -5.65 12.48 -0.14
C ALA A 102 -6.30 13.74 -0.70
N GLU A 103 -6.14 14.86 -0.04
CA GLU A 103 -6.63 16.13 -0.56
C GLU A 103 -5.75 16.63 -1.72
N ARG A 104 -4.45 16.55 -1.56
CA ARG A 104 -3.43 16.87 -2.55
C ARG A 104 -2.21 15.95 -2.38
N PRO A 105 -1.39 15.70 -3.44
CA PRO A 105 -1.57 16.16 -4.82
C PRO A 105 -2.67 15.38 -5.55
N LYS A 106 -2.96 15.77 -6.82
CA LYS A 106 -3.84 14.98 -7.69
C LYS A 106 -3.15 13.67 -8.05
N LEU A 107 -3.81 12.56 -7.79
CA LEU A 107 -3.21 11.22 -7.93
C LEU A 107 -3.60 10.49 -9.22
N ASN A 108 -4.73 10.87 -9.84
CA ASN A 108 -5.18 10.20 -11.06
C ASN A 108 -4.12 10.05 -12.15
N PRO A 109 -3.30 11.07 -12.43
CA PRO A 109 -2.25 10.94 -13.45
C PRO A 109 -1.20 9.88 -13.12
N HIS A 110 -1.05 9.51 -11.85
CA HIS A 110 -0.03 8.58 -11.37
C HIS A 110 -0.55 7.14 -11.24
N ILE A 111 -1.85 6.92 -11.30
CA ILE A 111 -2.46 5.61 -11.12
C ILE A 111 -1.94 4.57 -12.12
N PRO A 112 -1.82 4.85 -13.43
CA PRO A 112 -1.26 3.86 -14.35
C PRO A 112 0.14 3.36 -13.96
N ALA A 113 1.04 4.26 -13.54
CA ALA A 113 2.38 3.89 -13.09
C ALA A 113 2.36 3.07 -11.80
N MET A 114 1.46 3.42 -10.86
CA MET A 114 1.27 2.63 -9.64
C MET A 114 0.83 1.21 -9.96
N LYS A 115 -0.13 1.04 -10.86
CA LYS A 115 -0.61 -0.29 -11.27
C LYS A 115 0.50 -1.12 -11.88
N GLU A 116 1.33 -0.52 -12.73
CA GLU A 116 2.49 -1.21 -13.32
C GLU A 116 3.49 -1.66 -12.25
N ALA A 117 3.83 -0.78 -11.32
CA ALA A 117 4.77 -1.10 -10.25
C ALA A 117 4.26 -2.22 -9.36
N LEU A 118 2.98 -2.18 -8.97
CA LEU A 118 2.38 -3.19 -8.12
C LEU A 118 2.20 -4.53 -8.85
N ALA A 119 1.83 -4.50 -10.13
CA ALA A 119 1.73 -5.71 -10.94
C ALA A 119 3.08 -6.45 -11.00
N ALA A 120 4.16 -5.70 -11.20
CA ALA A 120 5.50 -6.28 -11.22
C ALA A 120 5.88 -6.90 -9.87
N CYS A 121 5.53 -6.25 -8.75
CA CYS A 121 5.81 -6.77 -7.42
C CYS A 121 5.01 -8.02 -7.08
N MET A 122 3.76 -8.07 -7.50
CA MET A 122 2.85 -9.16 -7.16
C MET A 122 2.86 -10.30 -8.19
N GLY A 123 3.42 -10.07 -9.37
CA GLY A 123 3.43 -11.07 -10.42
C GLY A 123 2.04 -11.40 -10.96
N ILE A 124 1.16 -10.40 -11.04
CA ILE A 124 -0.20 -10.56 -11.55
C ILE A 124 -0.45 -9.60 -12.71
N ASP A 125 -1.51 -9.85 -13.47
CA ASP A 125 -1.91 -8.98 -14.56
C ASP A 125 -2.35 -7.62 -14.03
N ILE A 126 -2.05 -6.57 -14.76
CA ILE A 126 -2.43 -5.20 -14.40
C ILE A 126 -3.95 -5.01 -14.28
N ASP A 127 -4.72 -5.80 -15.04
CA ASP A 127 -6.19 -5.77 -14.98
C ASP A 127 -6.75 -6.28 -13.65
N GLU A 128 -5.94 -7.02 -12.89
CA GLU A 128 -6.33 -7.51 -11.56
C GLU A 128 -6.07 -6.48 -10.44
N ILE A 129 -5.62 -5.28 -10.80
CA ILE A 129 -5.30 -4.22 -9.85
C ILE A 129 -6.19 -3.02 -10.10
N SER A 130 -7.02 -2.68 -9.13
CA SER A 130 -7.85 -1.48 -9.15
C SER A 130 -7.32 -0.48 -8.13
N ILE A 131 -7.13 0.77 -8.55
CA ILE A 131 -6.71 1.86 -7.68
C ILE A 131 -7.59 3.07 -7.97
N LYS A 132 -8.18 3.64 -6.91
CA LYS A 132 -8.97 4.87 -6.96
C LYS A 132 -8.39 5.87 -5.98
N ALA A 133 -8.54 7.14 -6.28
CA ALA A 133 -8.17 8.22 -5.37
C ALA A 133 -9.39 9.08 -5.09
N THR A 134 -9.49 9.56 -3.86
CA THR A 134 -10.57 10.46 -3.44
C THR A 134 -10.04 11.50 -2.48
N THR A 135 -10.69 12.66 -2.46
CA THR A 135 -10.52 13.63 -1.39
C THR A 135 -11.52 13.30 -0.28
N THR A 136 -11.44 14.02 0.83
CA THR A 136 -12.46 13.97 1.88
C THR A 136 -13.28 15.25 1.96
N GLU A 137 -13.39 15.97 0.84
CA GLU A 137 -14.16 17.22 0.74
C GLU A 137 -13.74 18.24 1.80
N LYS A 138 -12.44 18.35 2.02
CA LYS A 138 -11.80 19.25 3.01
C LYS A 138 -12.16 18.91 4.45
N LEU A 139 -12.68 17.73 4.72
CA LEU A 139 -13.04 17.28 6.07
C LEU A 139 -11.91 16.44 6.69
N GLY A 140 -11.75 16.60 8.00
CA GLY A 140 -10.84 15.81 8.81
C GLY A 140 -9.36 16.05 8.51
N PHE A 141 -8.52 15.15 9.01
CA PHE A 141 -7.07 15.27 8.84
C PHE A 141 -6.64 15.19 7.37
N THR A 142 -7.31 14.37 6.57
CA THR A 142 -7.06 14.30 5.13
C THR A 142 -7.38 15.64 4.46
N GLY A 143 -8.54 16.19 4.77
CA GLY A 143 -9.00 17.46 4.19
C GLY A 143 -8.14 18.65 4.61
N ARG A 144 -7.49 18.58 5.77
CA ARG A 144 -6.55 19.59 6.25
C ARG A 144 -5.12 19.33 5.75
N GLU A 145 -4.92 18.33 4.92
CA GLU A 145 -3.60 17.95 4.38
C GLU A 145 -2.59 17.59 5.47
N GLU A 146 -3.05 17.01 6.58
CA GLU A 146 -2.18 16.55 7.66
C GLU A 146 -1.65 15.14 7.41
N GLY A 147 -2.31 14.37 6.57
CA GLY A 147 -1.92 13.01 6.27
C GLY A 147 -2.65 12.45 5.06
N ILE A 148 -2.20 11.27 4.65
CA ILE A 148 -2.82 10.47 3.60
C ILE A 148 -3.14 9.11 4.19
N SER A 149 -4.32 8.58 3.88
CA SER A 149 -4.71 7.22 4.25
C SER A 149 -5.01 6.38 3.03
N ALA A 150 -4.97 5.06 3.20
CA ALA A 150 -5.27 4.13 2.14
C ALA A 150 -6.01 2.91 2.69
N TYR A 151 -6.90 2.39 1.85
CA TYR A 151 -7.62 1.14 2.08
C TYR A 151 -7.27 0.17 0.98
N ALA A 152 -7.13 -1.09 1.32
CA ALA A 152 -6.94 -2.16 0.36
C ALA A 152 -7.87 -3.32 0.68
N VAL A 153 -8.48 -3.88 -0.35
CA VAL A 153 -9.24 -5.13 -0.25
C VAL A 153 -8.64 -6.08 -1.27
N VAL A 154 -8.38 -7.32 -0.86
CA VAL A 154 -7.79 -8.33 -1.73
C VAL A 154 -8.61 -9.60 -1.68
N LEU A 155 -8.53 -10.34 -2.77
CA LEU A 155 -9.02 -11.72 -2.84
C LEU A 155 -7.83 -12.61 -3.18
N ILE A 156 -7.61 -13.64 -2.35
CA ILE A 156 -6.61 -14.66 -2.59
C ILE A 156 -7.27 -16.02 -2.70
N GLU A 157 -6.60 -16.95 -3.34
CA GLU A 157 -7.18 -18.28 -3.58
C GLU A 157 -6.11 -19.38 -3.58
N LYS A 158 -6.56 -20.61 -3.28
CA LYS A 158 -5.76 -21.83 -3.45
C LYS A 158 -6.64 -23.07 -3.64
#